data_ab048ccb1c6e35331db06e7d1bdc4c9a
#
_entry.id   ab048ccb1c6e35331db06e7d1bdc4c9a
#
_cell.length_a   1.000
_cell.length_b   1.000
_cell.length_c   1.000
_cell.angle_alpha   90.00
_cell.angle_beta   90.00
_cell.angle_gamma   90.00
#
_symmetry.space_group_name_H-M   'P 1'
#
loop_
_entity.id
_entity.type
_entity.pdbx_description
1 polymer ?
#
loop_
_entity_poly.entity_id
_entity_poly.type
_entity_poly.pdbx_seq_one_letter_code
_entity_poly.pdbx_strand_id
1 'polypeptide(L)'
;MRMIIYGAGAIGGTLGSRLHQAGFDVLLIARGAHAEAIRTEGLRYCNPETEMTQQIPCVNHPDQILFRPDDAVLLTVKSQDSLQALTDLARVAPSSIRVFCAQNGVHNEALALRFFTKVYGMLVLCPGTHLTPGEVINSAVNPSGLFDTGCYPQGIDDAAEAMAAALTQAGFSATADPNVMAIKYAKLLQNLGNPLQLLLADFDRIREIMRVLTKEALSCFAAANIDCVDAKTSRARFGVLQPGEVANAPRGGSSTWQSVVRGQQHIETPFLNGEICQLGRLFQIPTPANQLLLTLSLTVAAAPDTFQPQSSEDLLQALSMN
;
A
#
# COMPACT_ATOMS: atom_id res chain seq x y z
N MET A 1 -15.34 17.43 5.33
CA MET A 1 -15.17 16.00 4.93
C MET A 1 -14.62 15.25 6.13
N ARG A 2 -15.34 14.23 6.66
CA ARG A 2 -14.79 13.30 7.65
C ARG A 2 -14.04 12.19 6.92
N MET A 3 -12.87 11.82 7.43
CA MET A 3 -12.00 10.79 6.84
C MET A 3 -12.07 9.51 7.66
N ILE A 4 -12.57 8.44 7.05
CA ILE A 4 -12.69 7.12 7.67
C ILE A 4 -11.54 6.27 7.17
N ILE A 5 -10.60 5.96 8.04
CA ILE A 5 -9.43 5.13 7.70
C ILE A 5 -9.78 3.67 7.92
N TYR A 6 -10.01 2.93 6.85
CA TYR A 6 -10.36 1.52 6.94
C TYR A 6 -9.09 0.65 6.90
N GLY A 7 -8.59 0.32 8.09
CA GLY A 7 -7.36 -0.42 8.33
C GLY A 7 -6.25 0.45 8.93
N ALA A 8 -6.25 0.66 10.26
CA ALA A 8 -5.31 1.56 10.96
C ALA A 8 -3.89 0.98 11.13
N GLY A 9 -3.42 0.11 10.19
CA GLY A 9 -2.05 -0.41 10.16
C GLY A 9 -1.01 0.67 9.79
N ALA A 10 0.16 0.25 9.29
CA ALA A 10 1.27 1.15 8.99
C ALA A 10 0.87 2.38 8.14
N ILE A 11 0.16 2.16 7.03
CA ILE A 11 -0.28 3.24 6.14
C ILE A 11 -1.45 4.00 6.75
N GLY A 12 -2.51 3.29 7.15
CA GLY A 12 -3.72 3.92 7.67
C GLY A 12 -3.50 4.63 9.00
N GLY A 13 -2.69 4.06 9.89
CA GLY A 13 -2.33 4.72 11.15
C GLY A 13 -1.49 5.99 10.93
N THR A 14 -0.56 5.96 9.96
CA THR A 14 0.20 7.16 9.57
C THR A 14 -0.72 8.24 9.01
N LEU A 15 -1.61 7.88 8.06
CA LEU A 15 -2.59 8.82 7.50
C LEU A 15 -3.50 9.38 8.59
N GLY A 16 -4.08 8.49 9.40
CA GLY A 16 -5.00 8.88 10.47
C GLY A 16 -4.37 9.82 11.50
N SER A 17 -3.15 9.49 11.96
CA SER A 17 -2.42 10.30 12.92
C SER A 17 -2.09 11.70 12.39
N ARG A 18 -1.56 11.79 11.17
CA ARG A 18 -1.16 13.06 10.58
C ARG A 18 -2.37 13.94 10.22
N LEU A 19 -3.43 13.34 9.67
CA LEU A 19 -4.68 14.06 9.39
C LEU A 19 -5.36 14.56 10.68
N HIS A 20 -5.40 13.74 11.72
CA HIS A 20 -5.94 14.15 13.03
C HIS A 20 -5.12 15.27 13.63
N GLN A 21 -3.78 15.21 13.58
CA GLN A 21 -2.88 16.28 14.03
C GLN A 21 -3.13 17.59 13.28
N ALA A 22 -3.46 17.52 12.00
CA ALA A 22 -3.78 18.68 11.17
C ALA A 22 -5.20 19.25 11.42
N GLY A 23 -5.98 18.66 12.35
CA GLY A 23 -7.29 19.13 12.76
C GLY A 23 -8.47 18.58 11.94
N PHE A 24 -8.25 17.56 11.12
CA PHE A 24 -9.33 16.90 10.37
C PHE A 24 -10.16 15.95 11.27
N ASP A 25 -11.44 15.80 10.95
CA ASP A 25 -12.33 14.80 11.56
C ASP A 25 -11.96 13.40 11.04
N VAL A 26 -11.30 12.61 11.88
CA VAL A 26 -10.77 11.28 11.54
C VAL A 26 -11.43 10.21 12.39
N LEU A 27 -11.84 9.11 11.76
CA LEU A 27 -12.33 7.90 12.41
C LEU A 27 -11.53 6.70 11.89
N LEU A 28 -11.00 5.90 12.80
CA LEU A 28 -10.26 4.69 12.46
C LEU A 28 -11.18 3.46 12.51
N ILE A 29 -11.00 2.53 11.56
CA ILE A 29 -11.51 1.17 11.67
C ILE A 29 -10.29 0.24 11.85
N ALA A 30 -10.19 -0.40 13.01
CA ALA A 30 -9.13 -1.35 13.34
C ALA A 30 -9.71 -2.58 14.04
N ARG A 31 -8.94 -3.67 14.11
CA ARG A 31 -9.42 -4.94 14.69
C ARG A 31 -8.47 -5.47 15.76
N GLY A 32 -9.00 -6.33 16.64
CA GLY A 32 -8.22 -7.09 17.64
C GLY A 32 -7.44 -6.21 18.61
N ALA A 33 -6.28 -6.68 19.04
CA ALA A 33 -5.43 -6.01 20.03
C ALA A 33 -5.02 -4.57 19.61
N HIS A 34 -4.89 -4.33 18.29
CA HIS A 34 -4.56 -2.98 17.81
C HIS A 34 -5.70 -1.99 18.04
N ALA A 35 -6.93 -2.36 17.77
CA ALA A 35 -8.11 -1.53 18.04
C ALA A 35 -8.29 -1.28 19.56
N GLU A 36 -8.03 -2.29 20.37
CA GLU A 36 -8.11 -2.16 21.82
C GLU A 36 -7.08 -1.17 22.35
N ALA A 37 -5.82 -1.31 21.95
CA ALA A 37 -4.76 -0.39 22.35
C ALA A 37 -5.06 1.07 21.90
N ILE A 38 -5.55 1.27 20.66
CA ILE A 38 -5.93 2.62 20.20
C ILE A 38 -7.03 3.21 21.07
N ARG A 39 -8.04 2.44 21.48
CA ARG A 39 -9.16 2.95 22.29
C ARG A 39 -8.77 3.25 23.73
N THR A 40 -7.89 2.43 24.32
CA THR A 40 -7.51 2.54 25.74
C THR A 40 -6.36 3.50 25.96
N GLU A 41 -5.36 3.47 25.09
CA GLU A 41 -4.10 4.20 25.25
C GLU A 41 -3.92 5.31 24.21
N GLY A 42 -4.64 5.24 23.11
CA GLY A 42 -4.46 6.09 21.93
C GLY A 42 -3.52 5.47 20.90
N LEU A 43 -3.47 6.07 19.72
CA LEU A 43 -2.53 5.70 18.66
C LEU A 43 -1.19 6.40 18.89
N ARG A 44 -0.15 5.63 19.19
CA ARG A 44 1.23 6.12 19.26
C ARG A 44 1.80 6.19 17.83
N TYR A 45 2.17 7.40 17.43
CA TYR A 45 2.83 7.70 16.16
C TYR A 45 4.25 8.18 16.39
N CYS A 46 5.22 7.57 15.70
CA CYS A 46 6.62 7.97 15.77
C CYS A 46 7.15 8.20 14.34
N ASN A 47 7.91 9.29 14.17
CA ASN A 47 8.74 9.54 13.02
C ASN A 47 10.11 10.08 13.47
N PRO A 48 11.08 10.38 12.57
CA PRO A 48 12.40 10.89 12.98
C PRO A 48 12.39 12.19 13.78
N GLU A 49 11.33 12.98 13.67
CA GLU A 49 11.23 14.32 14.26
C GLU A 49 10.24 14.39 15.42
N THR A 50 9.27 13.45 15.47
CA THR A 50 8.12 13.58 16.38
C THR A 50 7.70 12.23 16.92
N GLU A 51 7.39 12.19 18.20
CA GLU A 51 6.67 11.11 18.87
C GLU A 51 5.43 11.69 19.52
N MET A 52 4.26 11.09 19.28
CA MET A 52 3.00 11.55 19.87
C MET A 52 2.03 10.39 20.08
N THR A 53 1.19 10.51 21.11
CA THR A 53 0.05 9.61 21.31
C THR A 53 -1.24 10.40 21.19
N GLN A 54 -2.17 9.91 20.38
CA GLN A 54 -3.39 10.64 20.02
C GLN A 54 -4.63 9.79 20.27
N GLN A 55 -5.63 10.40 20.88
CA GLN A 55 -6.95 9.79 21.09
C GLN A 55 -7.82 10.00 19.85
N ILE A 56 -7.61 9.14 18.84
CA ILE A 56 -8.39 9.15 17.59
C ILE A 56 -9.57 8.19 17.76
N PRO A 57 -10.83 8.61 17.49
CA PRO A 57 -11.97 7.71 17.52
C PRO A 57 -11.71 6.44 16.71
N CYS A 58 -11.97 5.27 17.30
CA CYS A 58 -11.70 3.98 16.70
C CYS A 58 -12.85 3.01 16.92
N VAL A 59 -13.33 2.41 15.84
CA VAL A 59 -14.35 1.34 15.82
C VAL A 59 -13.78 0.05 15.27
N ASN A 60 -14.45 -1.07 15.50
CA ASN A 60 -13.97 -2.38 15.03
C ASN A 60 -14.53 -2.76 13.66
N HIS A 61 -15.67 -2.22 13.29
CA HIS A 61 -16.42 -2.62 12.10
C HIS A 61 -17.22 -1.44 11.53
N PRO A 62 -17.44 -1.35 10.21
CA PRO A 62 -18.17 -0.24 9.60
C PRO A 62 -19.63 -0.16 10.02
N ASP A 63 -20.27 -1.23 10.54
CA ASP A 63 -21.63 -1.20 11.08
C ASP A 63 -21.80 -0.33 12.33
N GLN A 64 -20.72 0.05 12.98
CA GLN A 64 -20.69 0.96 14.12
C GLN A 64 -20.66 2.44 13.69
N ILE A 65 -20.70 2.72 12.38
CA ILE A 65 -20.57 4.06 11.83
C ILE A 65 -21.90 4.56 11.30
N LEU A 66 -22.33 5.72 11.79
CA LEU A 66 -23.37 6.49 11.11
C LEU A 66 -22.72 7.34 10.01
N PHE A 67 -22.86 6.88 8.77
CA PHE A 67 -22.27 7.55 7.61
C PHE A 67 -22.94 8.88 7.30
N ARG A 68 -22.13 9.85 6.84
CA ARG A 68 -22.53 11.21 6.47
C ARG A 68 -22.31 11.42 4.96
N PRO A 69 -23.05 12.33 4.32
CA PRO A 69 -22.90 12.59 2.87
C PRO A 69 -21.48 13.07 2.45
N ASP A 70 -20.75 13.69 3.39
CA ASP A 70 -19.41 14.23 3.15
C ASP A 70 -18.27 13.28 3.59
N ASP A 71 -18.59 12.05 4.01
CA ASP A 71 -17.57 11.06 4.37
C ASP A 71 -16.74 10.63 3.17
N ALA A 72 -15.45 10.39 3.45
CA ALA A 72 -14.53 9.73 2.55
C ALA A 72 -13.86 8.55 3.26
N VAL A 73 -13.89 7.38 2.66
CA VAL A 73 -13.23 6.18 3.16
C VAL A 73 -11.87 6.04 2.48
N LEU A 74 -10.79 6.04 3.26
CA LEU A 74 -9.46 5.68 2.80
C LEU A 74 -9.27 4.18 3.09
N LEU A 75 -9.33 3.38 2.04
CA LEU A 75 -9.15 1.93 2.12
C LEU A 75 -7.65 1.63 2.22
N THR A 76 -7.21 1.22 3.40
CA THR A 76 -5.80 0.99 3.75
C THR A 76 -5.55 -0.42 4.30
N VAL A 77 -6.58 -1.28 4.26
CA VAL A 77 -6.39 -2.71 4.52
C VAL A 77 -5.47 -3.33 3.47
N LYS A 78 -4.84 -4.45 3.78
CA LYS A 78 -4.05 -5.16 2.78
C LYS A 78 -4.93 -5.72 1.66
N SER A 79 -4.39 -5.84 0.44
CA SER A 79 -5.15 -6.23 -0.75
C SER A 79 -5.91 -7.55 -0.59
N GLN A 80 -5.35 -8.52 0.13
CA GLN A 80 -6.03 -9.80 0.41
C GLN A 80 -7.28 -9.65 1.30
N ASP A 81 -7.38 -8.56 2.07
CA ASP A 81 -8.53 -8.28 2.94
C ASP A 81 -9.57 -7.36 2.27
N SER A 82 -9.27 -6.82 1.08
CA SER A 82 -10.08 -5.78 0.44
C SER A 82 -11.49 -6.22 0.09
N LEU A 83 -11.65 -7.45 -0.43
CA LEU A 83 -12.98 -7.96 -0.80
C LEU A 83 -13.90 -8.01 0.42
N GLN A 84 -13.42 -8.53 1.55
CA GLN A 84 -14.20 -8.59 2.79
C GLN A 84 -14.51 -7.18 3.30
N ALA A 85 -13.51 -6.28 3.34
CA ALA A 85 -13.70 -4.91 3.81
C ALA A 85 -14.71 -4.14 2.95
N LEU A 86 -14.64 -4.24 1.62
CA LEU A 86 -15.59 -3.60 0.71
C LEU A 86 -16.99 -4.21 0.82
N THR A 87 -17.10 -5.52 1.03
CA THR A 87 -18.38 -6.20 1.24
C THR A 87 -19.05 -5.72 2.53
N ASP A 88 -18.29 -5.62 3.62
CA ASP A 88 -18.80 -5.15 4.91
C ASP A 88 -19.19 -3.67 4.84
N LEU A 89 -18.38 -2.85 4.16
CA LEU A 89 -18.69 -1.44 3.94
C LEU A 89 -19.98 -1.26 3.11
N ALA A 90 -20.15 -2.03 2.04
CA ALA A 90 -21.30 -1.94 1.13
C ALA A 90 -22.62 -2.33 1.79
N ARG A 91 -22.60 -3.07 2.90
CA ARG A 91 -23.83 -3.42 3.65
C ARG A 91 -24.39 -2.24 4.43
N VAL A 92 -23.57 -1.24 4.75
CA VAL A 92 -23.95 -0.17 5.71
C VAL A 92 -23.72 1.24 5.17
N ALA A 93 -22.83 1.42 4.20
CA ALA A 93 -22.56 2.71 3.59
C ALA A 93 -23.36 2.90 2.29
N PRO A 94 -23.72 4.14 1.93
CA PRO A 94 -24.35 4.41 0.63
C PRO A 94 -23.38 4.13 -0.51
N SER A 95 -23.87 3.61 -1.64
CA SER A 95 -23.04 3.30 -2.82
C SER A 95 -22.35 4.54 -3.41
N SER A 96 -22.78 5.73 -3.05
CA SER A 96 -22.21 7.02 -3.46
C SER A 96 -21.10 7.53 -2.54
N ILE A 97 -20.75 6.79 -1.47
CA ILE A 97 -19.63 7.17 -0.61
C ILE A 97 -18.31 7.19 -1.41
N ARG A 98 -17.44 8.12 -1.07
CA ARG A 98 -16.11 8.24 -1.72
C ARG A 98 -15.17 7.19 -1.15
N VAL A 99 -14.58 6.35 -2.00
CA VAL A 99 -13.61 5.32 -1.59
C VAL A 99 -12.28 5.60 -2.27
N PHE A 100 -11.28 5.98 -1.47
CA PHE A 100 -9.90 6.19 -1.91
C PHE A 100 -9.09 4.94 -1.62
N CYS A 101 -8.59 4.26 -2.67
CA CYS A 101 -7.80 3.05 -2.56
C CYS A 101 -6.34 3.42 -2.22
N ALA A 102 -6.08 3.63 -0.93
CA ALA A 102 -4.76 3.99 -0.39
C ALA A 102 -3.92 2.73 -0.13
N GLN A 103 -3.69 1.95 -1.18
CA GLN A 103 -3.04 0.64 -1.14
C GLN A 103 -2.00 0.51 -2.26
N ASN A 104 -0.96 -0.30 -2.01
CA ASN A 104 -0.05 -0.73 -3.06
C ASN A 104 -0.78 -1.60 -4.10
N GLY A 105 -0.21 -1.70 -5.29
CA GLY A 105 -0.83 -2.40 -6.42
C GLY A 105 -1.90 -1.58 -7.12
N VAL A 106 -2.62 -2.23 -8.03
CA VAL A 106 -3.54 -1.60 -8.99
C VAL A 106 -4.89 -2.34 -9.11
N HIS A 107 -5.09 -3.36 -8.27
CA HIS A 107 -6.27 -4.23 -8.30
C HIS A 107 -7.48 -3.65 -7.54
N ASN A 108 -7.21 -2.90 -6.47
CA ASN A 108 -8.23 -2.56 -5.47
C ASN A 108 -9.27 -1.55 -5.99
N GLU A 109 -8.89 -0.67 -6.92
CA GLU A 109 -9.79 0.30 -7.53
C GLU A 109 -10.89 -0.39 -8.36
N ALA A 110 -10.50 -1.35 -9.22
CA ALA A 110 -11.44 -2.13 -10.01
C ALA A 110 -12.36 -2.99 -9.11
N LEU A 111 -11.82 -3.51 -8.00
CA LEU A 111 -12.59 -4.24 -7.02
C LEU A 111 -13.60 -3.33 -6.30
N ALA A 112 -13.18 -2.15 -5.84
CA ALA A 112 -14.03 -1.18 -5.15
C ALA A 112 -15.16 -0.66 -6.06
N LEU A 113 -14.91 -0.48 -7.36
CA LEU A 113 -15.90 -0.03 -8.33
C LEU A 113 -17.06 -1.01 -8.51
N ARG A 114 -16.91 -2.28 -8.11
CA ARG A 114 -18.02 -3.26 -8.08
C ARG A 114 -19.08 -2.92 -7.04
N PHE A 115 -18.73 -2.14 -6.01
CA PHE A 115 -19.58 -1.82 -4.86
C PHE A 115 -19.95 -0.34 -4.79
N PHE A 116 -19.07 0.56 -5.26
CA PHE A 116 -19.20 2.01 -5.06
C PHE A 116 -19.04 2.77 -6.37
N THR A 117 -19.80 3.86 -6.53
CA THR A 117 -19.81 4.67 -7.75
C THR A 117 -18.72 5.74 -7.78
N LYS A 118 -18.11 6.07 -6.62
CA LYS A 118 -17.07 7.10 -6.49
C LYS A 118 -15.81 6.47 -5.94
N VAL A 119 -14.96 5.98 -6.83
CA VAL A 119 -13.70 5.31 -6.52
C VAL A 119 -12.52 6.14 -7.01
N TYR A 120 -11.51 6.24 -6.18
CA TYR A 120 -10.31 7.03 -6.43
C TYR A 120 -9.08 6.16 -6.25
N GLY A 121 -8.14 6.23 -7.20
CA GLY A 121 -6.80 5.71 -7.02
C GLY A 121 -5.99 6.63 -6.11
N MET A 122 -5.12 6.06 -5.30
CA MET A 122 -4.16 6.80 -4.51
C MET A 122 -2.79 6.14 -4.58
N LEU A 123 -1.78 6.90 -5.05
CA LEU A 123 -0.38 6.48 -4.93
C LEU A 123 -0.02 6.37 -3.46
N VAL A 124 0.66 5.30 -3.08
CA VAL A 124 1.17 5.12 -1.71
C VAL A 124 2.68 4.93 -1.75
N LEU A 125 3.42 5.92 -1.28
CA LEU A 125 4.83 5.80 -0.97
C LEU A 125 5.06 6.35 0.44
N CYS A 126 5.02 5.44 1.43
CA CYS A 126 5.12 5.76 2.84
C CYS A 126 5.88 4.63 3.55
N PRO A 127 7.08 4.90 4.11
CA PRO A 127 7.90 3.90 4.78
C PRO A 127 7.37 3.63 6.21
N GLY A 128 6.13 3.16 6.27
CA GLY A 128 5.42 2.85 7.51
C GLY A 128 5.72 1.45 8.03
N THR A 129 5.82 1.32 9.35
CA THR A 129 5.95 0.05 10.08
C THR A 129 4.89 -0.04 11.16
N HIS A 130 4.27 -1.21 11.29
CA HIS A 130 3.33 -1.54 12.35
C HIS A 130 3.59 -2.97 12.79
N LEU A 131 4.28 -3.14 13.91
CA LEU A 131 4.61 -4.44 14.50
C LEU A 131 3.98 -4.63 15.88
N THR A 132 3.79 -3.54 16.62
CA THR A 132 3.23 -3.51 17.96
C THR A 132 1.79 -2.95 17.93
N PRO A 133 0.80 -3.59 18.59
CA PRO A 133 -0.53 -3.01 18.75
C PRO A 133 -0.48 -1.58 19.34
N GLY A 134 -1.33 -0.68 18.84
CA GLY A 134 -1.38 0.71 19.27
C GLY A 134 -0.27 1.61 18.73
N GLU A 135 0.70 1.08 17.97
CA GLU A 135 1.85 1.83 17.48
C GLU A 135 1.97 1.81 15.97
N VAL A 136 2.33 2.96 15.38
CA VAL A 136 2.80 3.09 14.00
C VAL A 136 4.06 3.93 13.95
N ILE A 137 5.02 3.49 13.16
CA ILE A 137 6.32 4.15 12.96
C ILE A 137 6.42 4.52 11.49
N ASN A 138 6.75 5.76 11.20
CA ASN A 138 7.00 6.25 9.86
C ASN A 138 8.44 6.74 9.75
N SER A 139 9.26 6.07 8.94
CA SER A 139 10.68 6.43 8.75
C SER A 139 10.90 7.54 7.73
N ALA A 140 9.86 8.25 7.27
CA ALA A 140 10.03 9.42 6.42
C ALA A 140 10.29 10.68 7.26
N VAL A 141 11.21 11.50 6.77
CA VAL A 141 11.34 12.90 7.18
C VAL A 141 10.23 13.72 6.49
N ASN A 142 10.29 15.00 6.45
CA ASN A 142 9.32 15.82 5.72
C ASN A 142 9.59 15.76 4.18
N PRO A 143 8.59 15.35 3.35
CA PRO A 143 7.21 14.97 3.67
C PRO A 143 7.07 13.57 4.29
N SER A 144 6.02 13.37 5.11
CA SER A 144 5.74 12.10 5.78
C SER A 144 5.34 10.95 4.85
N GLY A 145 5.23 11.19 3.57
CA GLY A 145 4.88 10.23 2.51
C GLY A 145 4.36 10.93 1.26
N LEU A 146 4.16 10.15 0.19
CA LEU A 146 3.55 10.62 -1.06
C LEU A 146 2.21 9.92 -1.27
N PHE A 147 1.16 10.72 -1.59
CA PHE A 147 -0.20 10.24 -1.75
C PHE A 147 -0.94 11.01 -2.85
N ASP A 148 -0.46 10.92 -4.12
CA ASP A 148 -1.18 11.47 -5.26
C ASP A 148 -2.50 10.74 -5.46
N THR A 149 -3.57 11.45 -5.80
CA THR A 149 -4.91 10.87 -5.89
C THR A 149 -5.67 11.41 -7.10
N GLY A 150 -6.57 10.59 -7.65
CA GLY A 150 -7.42 10.95 -8.78
C GLY A 150 -8.57 9.98 -8.94
N CYS A 151 -9.53 10.31 -9.80
CA CYS A 151 -10.65 9.43 -10.08
C CYS A 151 -10.19 8.14 -10.76
N TYR A 152 -10.86 7.03 -10.47
CA TYR A 152 -10.66 5.78 -11.19
C TYR A 152 -11.76 5.60 -12.25
N PRO A 153 -11.43 5.24 -13.52
CA PRO A 153 -10.08 4.88 -14.02
C PRO A 153 -9.18 6.08 -14.32
N GLN A 154 -9.72 7.28 -14.49
CA GLN A 154 -8.98 8.51 -14.80
C GLN A 154 -9.80 9.75 -14.48
N GLY A 155 -9.14 10.91 -14.41
CA GLY A 155 -9.75 12.21 -14.17
C GLY A 155 -9.54 12.72 -12.75
N ILE A 156 -10.01 13.93 -12.51
CA ILE A 156 -10.06 14.58 -11.19
C ILE A 156 -11.43 15.22 -10.98
N ASP A 157 -11.82 15.33 -9.74
CA ASP A 157 -13.00 16.07 -9.29
C ASP A 157 -12.70 16.82 -7.98
N ASP A 158 -13.67 17.60 -7.52
CA ASP A 158 -13.53 18.38 -6.28
C ASP A 158 -13.11 17.50 -5.06
N ALA A 159 -13.50 16.22 -5.04
CA ALA A 159 -13.16 15.34 -3.93
C ALA A 159 -11.69 14.87 -3.99
N ALA A 160 -11.15 14.61 -5.18
CA ALA A 160 -9.74 14.31 -5.37
C ALA A 160 -8.87 15.53 -5.01
N GLU A 161 -9.27 16.73 -5.45
CA GLU A 161 -8.57 17.98 -5.12
C GLU A 161 -8.62 18.26 -3.60
N ALA A 162 -9.78 18.14 -2.97
CA ALA A 162 -9.93 18.33 -1.53
C ALA A 162 -9.12 17.32 -0.71
N MET A 163 -9.04 16.05 -1.16
CA MET A 163 -8.22 15.04 -0.52
C MET A 163 -6.72 15.36 -0.65
N ALA A 164 -6.24 15.73 -1.83
CA ALA A 164 -4.85 16.12 -2.04
C ALA A 164 -4.46 17.34 -1.18
N ALA A 165 -5.34 18.34 -1.10
CA ALA A 165 -5.14 19.52 -0.25
C ALA A 165 -5.06 19.16 1.24
N ALA A 166 -5.96 18.30 1.72
CA ALA A 166 -5.97 17.83 3.10
C ALA A 166 -4.70 17.04 3.47
N LEU A 167 -4.26 16.16 2.58
CA LEU A 167 -3.02 15.40 2.75
C LEU A 167 -1.79 16.33 2.77
N THR A 168 -1.76 17.34 1.92
CA THR A 168 -0.69 18.35 1.90
C THR A 168 -0.68 19.13 3.22
N GLN A 169 -1.84 19.56 3.72
CA GLN A 169 -1.94 20.22 5.02
C GLN A 169 -1.48 19.32 6.17
N ALA A 170 -1.68 18.00 6.05
CA ALA A 170 -1.22 17.01 7.03
C ALA A 170 0.28 16.67 6.93
N GLY A 171 1.04 17.35 6.05
CA GLY A 171 2.49 17.16 5.91
C GLY A 171 2.91 16.02 5.00
N PHE A 172 2.02 15.58 4.10
CA PHE A 172 2.35 14.69 3.01
C PHE A 172 2.65 15.48 1.73
N SER A 173 3.34 14.86 0.76
CA SER A 173 3.37 15.36 -0.61
C SER A 173 2.21 14.72 -1.37
N ALA A 174 1.22 15.51 -1.74
CA ALA A 174 0.03 15.01 -2.43
C ALA A 174 -0.38 15.97 -3.56
N THR A 175 -0.80 15.38 -4.68
CA THR A 175 -1.27 16.10 -5.86
C THR A 175 -2.53 15.42 -6.39
N ALA A 176 -3.51 16.21 -6.86
CA ALA A 176 -4.59 15.65 -7.66
C ALA A 176 -4.06 15.40 -9.08
N ASP A 177 -4.10 14.13 -9.50
CA ASP A 177 -3.54 13.67 -10.78
C ASP A 177 -4.63 12.97 -11.60
N PRO A 178 -4.99 13.52 -12.79
CA PRO A 178 -6.01 12.89 -13.64
C PRO A 178 -5.59 11.52 -14.17
N ASN A 179 -4.31 11.18 -14.13
CA ASN A 179 -3.78 9.89 -14.57
C ASN A 179 -3.06 9.15 -13.43
N VAL A 180 -3.61 9.21 -12.21
CA VAL A 180 -3.03 8.61 -11.01
C VAL A 180 -2.69 7.12 -11.17
N MET A 181 -3.43 6.40 -12.02
CA MET A 181 -3.14 4.97 -12.25
C MET A 181 -1.80 4.76 -12.95
N ALA A 182 -1.36 5.67 -13.84
CA ALA A 182 -0.06 5.56 -14.52
C ALA A 182 1.12 5.61 -13.52
N ILE A 183 1.06 6.48 -12.52
CA ILE A 183 2.09 6.52 -11.46
C ILE A 183 1.97 5.32 -10.49
N LYS A 184 0.75 4.78 -10.26
CA LYS A 184 0.55 3.56 -9.48
C LYS A 184 1.15 2.33 -10.20
N TYR A 185 1.03 2.23 -11.52
CA TYR A 185 1.71 1.19 -12.31
C TYR A 185 3.23 1.32 -12.25
N ALA A 186 3.78 2.55 -12.29
CA ALA A 186 5.21 2.76 -12.09
C ALA A 186 5.66 2.37 -10.66
N LYS A 187 4.82 2.61 -9.66
CA LYS A 187 5.09 2.17 -8.28
C LYS A 187 5.01 0.64 -8.15
N LEU A 188 4.11 -0.02 -8.89
CA LEU A 188 4.04 -1.48 -8.93
C LEU A 188 5.37 -2.09 -9.38
N LEU A 189 6.07 -1.50 -10.35
CA LEU A 189 7.39 -1.98 -10.78
C LEU A 189 8.40 -2.03 -9.62
N GLN A 190 8.39 -1.04 -8.71
CA GLN A 190 9.24 -1.09 -7.51
C GLN A 190 8.80 -2.19 -6.54
N ASN A 191 7.50 -2.40 -6.41
CA ASN A 191 6.95 -3.37 -5.47
C ASN A 191 7.16 -4.83 -5.88
N LEU A 192 7.53 -5.11 -7.15
CA LEU A 192 7.91 -6.44 -7.61
C LEU A 192 9.10 -7.02 -6.83
N GLY A 193 9.95 -6.16 -6.26
CA GLY A 193 11.06 -6.56 -5.40
C GLY A 193 10.70 -6.82 -3.93
N ASN A 194 9.47 -6.57 -3.49
CA ASN A 194 9.11 -6.73 -2.08
C ASN A 194 9.37 -8.14 -1.51
N PRO A 195 9.18 -9.25 -2.25
CA PRO A 195 9.48 -10.58 -1.75
C PRO A 195 10.99 -10.85 -1.59
N LEU A 196 11.87 -10.14 -2.29
CA LEU A 196 13.30 -10.42 -2.31
C LEU A 196 13.95 -10.40 -0.93
N GLN A 197 13.45 -9.57 -0.02
CA GLN A 197 13.96 -9.52 1.35
C GLN A 197 13.69 -10.81 2.16
N LEU A 198 12.69 -11.60 1.76
CA LEU A 198 12.45 -12.91 2.36
C LEU A 198 13.26 -14.02 1.68
N LEU A 199 13.56 -13.84 0.39
CA LEU A 199 14.09 -14.89 -0.47
C LEU A 199 15.62 -14.90 -0.54
N LEU A 200 16.27 -13.74 -0.28
CA LEU A 200 17.69 -13.55 -0.53
C LEU A 200 18.52 -13.48 0.76
N ALA A 201 19.68 -14.16 0.74
CA ALA A 201 20.74 -14.06 1.74
C ALA A 201 21.66 -12.84 1.52
N ASP A 202 21.76 -12.35 0.28
CA ASP A 202 22.53 -11.17 -0.13
C ASP A 202 21.76 -10.37 -1.21
N PHE A 203 22.23 -9.15 -1.52
CA PHE A 203 21.59 -8.26 -2.49
C PHE A 203 22.52 -7.82 -3.63
N ASP A 204 23.59 -8.55 -3.87
CA ASP A 204 24.64 -8.16 -4.82
C ASP A 204 24.12 -8.05 -6.26
N ARG A 205 23.17 -8.92 -6.65
CA ARG A 205 22.58 -8.97 -7.99
C ARG A 205 21.15 -8.39 -8.06
N ILE A 206 20.73 -7.60 -7.06
CA ILE A 206 19.37 -7.09 -6.99
C ILE A 206 18.96 -6.27 -8.22
N ARG A 207 19.90 -5.51 -8.79
CA ARG A 207 19.62 -4.68 -9.98
C ARG A 207 19.29 -5.51 -11.21
N GLU A 208 19.98 -6.63 -11.39
CA GLU A 208 19.74 -7.55 -12.51
C GLU A 208 18.42 -8.29 -12.32
N ILE A 209 18.14 -8.77 -11.12
CA ILE A 209 16.87 -9.40 -10.77
C ILE A 209 15.71 -8.42 -11.06
N MET A 210 15.78 -7.19 -10.55
CA MET A 210 14.76 -6.18 -10.79
C MET A 210 14.60 -5.83 -12.27
N ARG A 211 15.68 -5.87 -13.06
CA ARG A 211 15.61 -5.64 -14.51
C ARG A 211 14.79 -6.73 -15.21
N VAL A 212 14.97 -8.00 -14.83
CA VAL A 212 14.21 -9.14 -15.40
C VAL A 212 12.72 -8.98 -15.06
N LEU A 213 12.39 -8.77 -13.78
CA LEU A 213 10.99 -8.61 -13.31
C LEU A 213 10.29 -7.44 -14.01
N THR A 214 10.97 -6.29 -14.08
CA THR A 214 10.45 -5.06 -14.70
C THR A 214 10.26 -5.22 -16.19
N LYS A 215 11.14 -5.94 -16.88
CA LYS A 215 11.02 -6.21 -18.32
C LYS A 215 9.74 -6.98 -18.64
N GLU A 216 9.43 -8.04 -17.90
CA GLU A 216 8.18 -8.78 -18.05
C GLU A 216 6.97 -7.87 -17.81
N ALA A 217 6.97 -7.09 -16.72
CA ALA A 217 5.89 -6.18 -16.40
C ALA A 217 5.64 -5.13 -17.48
N LEU A 218 6.69 -4.48 -17.99
CA LEU A 218 6.56 -3.50 -19.08
C LEU A 218 6.07 -4.12 -20.38
N SER A 219 6.45 -5.36 -20.69
CA SER A 219 5.92 -6.09 -21.84
C SER A 219 4.41 -6.36 -21.69
N CYS A 220 3.96 -6.72 -20.49
CA CYS A 220 2.54 -6.88 -20.17
C CYS A 220 1.78 -5.55 -20.30
N PHE A 221 2.33 -4.45 -19.77
CA PHE A 221 1.70 -3.13 -19.85
C PHE A 221 1.55 -2.67 -21.30
N ALA A 222 2.58 -2.87 -22.12
CA ALA A 222 2.52 -2.55 -23.55
C ALA A 222 1.44 -3.36 -24.27
N ALA A 223 1.36 -4.67 -24.02
CA ALA A 223 0.34 -5.54 -24.62
C ALA A 223 -1.08 -5.22 -24.16
N ALA A 224 -1.24 -4.77 -22.93
CA ALA A 224 -2.52 -4.39 -22.34
C ALA A 224 -2.92 -2.93 -22.61
N ASN A 225 -2.08 -2.15 -23.31
CA ASN A 225 -2.25 -0.70 -23.50
C ASN A 225 -2.44 0.06 -22.18
N ILE A 226 -1.62 -0.31 -21.18
CA ILE A 226 -1.64 0.31 -19.85
C ILE A 226 -0.62 1.46 -19.83
N ASP A 227 -1.09 2.64 -19.48
CA ASP A 227 -0.23 3.80 -19.24
C ASP A 227 0.61 3.59 -17.99
N CYS A 228 1.91 3.81 -18.13
CA CYS A 228 2.86 3.77 -17.02
C CYS A 228 3.84 4.93 -17.18
N VAL A 229 3.97 5.78 -16.17
CA VAL A 229 4.92 6.88 -16.26
C VAL A 229 6.35 6.35 -16.38
N ASP A 230 7.16 7.05 -17.14
CA ASP A 230 8.55 6.66 -17.39
C ASP A 230 9.42 6.69 -16.11
N ALA A 231 10.59 6.03 -16.20
CA ALA A 231 11.52 5.92 -15.09
C ALA A 231 12.09 7.27 -14.62
N LYS A 232 12.17 8.28 -15.48
CA LYS A 232 12.67 9.61 -15.13
C LYS A 232 11.61 10.34 -14.30
N THR A 233 10.38 10.36 -14.77
CA THR A 233 9.23 10.98 -14.11
C THR A 233 8.96 10.33 -12.75
N SER A 234 8.91 9.00 -12.69
CA SER A 234 8.69 8.28 -11.43
C SER A 234 9.83 8.51 -10.44
N ARG A 235 11.09 8.52 -10.88
CA ARG A 235 12.24 8.82 -10.02
C ARG A 235 12.20 10.24 -9.46
N ALA A 236 11.84 11.23 -10.28
CA ALA A 236 11.69 12.61 -9.82
C ALA A 236 10.60 12.73 -8.76
N ARG A 237 9.44 12.06 -8.98
CA ARG A 237 8.32 12.10 -8.04
C ARG A 237 8.63 11.37 -6.73
N PHE A 238 9.21 10.16 -6.81
CA PHE A 238 9.50 9.36 -5.62
C PHE A 238 10.71 9.88 -4.84
N GLY A 239 11.63 10.56 -5.51
CA GLY A 239 12.85 11.11 -4.92
C GLY A 239 12.64 12.27 -3.95
N VAL A 240 11.42 12.82 -3.85
CA VAL A 240 11.11 13.87 -2.86
C VAL A 240 10.99 13.27 -1.44
N LEU A 241 10.77 11.94 -1.34
CA LEU A 241 10.71 11.26 -0.05
C LEU A 241 12.11 10.94 0.42
N GLN A 242 12.45 11.40 1.62
CA GLN A 242 13.72 11.10 2.26
C GLN A 242 13.51 10.17 3.45
N PRO A 243 14.19 9.01 3.48
CA PRO A 243 14.17 8.16 4.67
C PRO A 243 14.98 8.78 5.79
N GLY A 244 14.49 8.62 7.01
CA GLY A 244 15.19 8.98 8.25
C GLY A 244 15.24 7.80 9.20
N GLU A 245 15.99 7.95 10.27
CA GLU A 245 16.08 6.96 11.36
C GLU A 245 15.16 7.38 12.51
N VAL A 246 14.33 6.47 12.98
CA VAL A 246 13.54 6.65 14.20
C VAL A 246 14.28 5.97 15.34
N ALA A 247 14.58 6.72 16.40
CA ALA A 247 15.34 6.22 17.54
C ALA A 247 14.64 5.00 18.17
N ASN A 248 15.42 3.96 18.46
CA ASN A 248 14.95 2.71 19.08
C ASN A 248 13.88 1.94 18.28
N ALA A 249 13.60 2.34 17.04
CA ALA A 249 12.67 1.60 16.20
C ALA A 249 13.38 0.41 15.54
N PRO A 250 12.71 -0.75 15.43
CA PRO A 250 13.23 -1.84 14.63
C PRO A 250 13.35 -1.38 13.17
N ARG A 251 14.42 -1.76 12.48
CA ARG A 251 14.53 -1.51 11.04
C ARG A 251 13.36 -2.17 10.35
N GLY A 252 12.53 -1.34 9.70
CA GLY A 252 11.41 -1.81 8.90
C GLY A 252 11.91 -2.53 7.67
N GLY A 253 11.34 -3.70 7.38
CA GLY A 253 11.52 -4.39 6.13
C GLY A 253 10.43 -4.02 5.11
N SER A 254 10.45 -4.68 3.95
CA SER A 254 9.38 -4.59 2.96
C SER A 254 8.02 -4.96 3.57
N SER A 255 6.92 -4.52 2.95
CA SER A 255 5.57 -4.85 3.45
C SER A 255 5.31 -6.36 3.48
N THR A 256 5.93 -7.12 2.58
CA THR A 256 5.87 -8.58 2.54
C THR A 256 6.61 -9.18 3.73
N TRP A 257 7.84 -8.73 4.00
CA TRP A 257 8.62 -9.13 5.16
C TRP A 257 7.87 -8.86 6.48
N GLN A 258 7.33 -7.65 6.65
CA GLN A 258 6.55 -7.29 7.85
C GLN A 258 5.34 -8.21 8.07
N SER A 259 4.70 -8.69 6.99
CA SER A 259 3.58 -9.63 7.10
C SER A 259 4.01 -10.98 7.65
N VAL A 260 5.10 -11.53 7.10
CA VAL A 260 5.64 -12.84 7.53
C VAL A 260 6.14 -12.79 8.98
N VAL A 261 6.90 -11.75 9.35
CA VAL A 261 7.39 -11.57 10.73
C VAL A 261 6.25 -11.46 11.76
N ARG A 262 5.08 -10.93 11.36
CA ARG A 262 3.87 -10.93 12.19
C ARG A 262 3.11 -12.25 12.20
N GLY A 263 3.66 -13.30 11.61
CA GLY A 263 3.01 -14.61 11.52
C GLY A 263 1.82 -14.68 10.54
N GLN A 264 1.71 -13.71 9.61
CA GLN A 264 0.66 -13.73 8.61
C GLN A 264 1.02 -14.67 7.46
N GLN A 265 0.19 -15.67 7.21
CA GLN A 265 0.34 -16.59 6.08
C GLN A 265 -0.14 -15.99 4.75
N HIS A 266 -0.99 -14.95 4.80
CA HIS A 266 -1.49 -14.25 3.62
C HIS A 266 -0.68 -12.97 3.39
N ILE A 267 -0.08 -12.87 2.21
CA ILE A 267 0.79 -11.76 1.78
C ILE A 267 0.25 -11.08 0.52
N GLU A 268 0.75 -9.89 0.22
CA GLU A 268 0.29 -9.10 -0.94
C GLU A 268 0.92 -9.51 -2.28
N THR A 269 1.90 -10.42 -2.30
CA THR A 269 2.58 -10.83 -3.54
C THR A 269 1.63 -11.28 -4.68
N PRO A 270 0.47 -11.95 -4.41
CA PRO A 270 -0.53 -12.23 -5.44
C PRO A 270 -1.11 -10.98 -6.13
N PHE A 271 -1.12 -9.82 -5.46
CA PHE A 271 -1.61 -8.55 -5.97
C PHE A 271 -0.48 -7.63 -6.48
N LEU A 272 0.76 -8.09 -6.46
CA LEU A 272 1.95 -7.40 -6.95
C LEU A 272 2.55 -8.20 -8.12
N ASN A 273 3.43 -9.17 -7.85
CA ASN A 273 3.96 -10.05 -8.89
C ASN A 273 2.83 -10.86 -9.58
N GLY A 274 1.82 -11.29 -8.83
CA GLY A 274 0.65 -11.99 -9.36
C GLY A 274 -0.18 -11.14 -10.31
N GLU A 275 -0.21 -9.81 -10.19
CA GLU A 275 -0.84 -8.90 -11.16
C GLU A 275 -0.14 -9.01 -12.53
N ILE A 276 1.21 -9.04 -12.53
CA ILE A 276 1.98 -9.22 -13.76
C ILE A 276 1.72 -10.60 -14.38
N CYS A 277 1.66 -11.66 -13.56
CA CYS A 277 1.31 -13.00 -14.01
C CYS A 277 -0.10 -13.05 -14.62
N GLN A 278 -1.07 -12.36 -14.02
CA GLN A 278 -2.44 -12.26 -14.55
C GLN A 278 -2.47 -11.57 -15.90
N LEU A 279 -1.82 -10.42 -16.03
CA LEU A 279 -1.70 -9.70 -17.30
C LEU A 279 -1.00 -10.55 -18.36
N GLY A 280 0.10 -11.23 -17.98
CA GLY A 280 0.80 -12.15 -18.86
C GLY A 280 -0.10 -13.23 -19.46
N ARG A 281 -0.97 -13.83 -18.63
CA ARG A 281 -1.94 -14.85 -19.08
C ARG A 281 -3.02 -14.26 -19.99
N LEU A 282 -3.55 -13.08 -19.65
CA LEU A 282 -4.58 -12.41 -20.42
C LEU A 282 -4.09 -12.00 -21.82
N PHE A 283 -2.86 -11.52 -21.92
CA PHE A 283 -2.28 -10.98 -23.15
C PHE A 283 -1.22 -11.88 -23.79
N GLN A 284 -1.08 -13.14 -23.30
CA GLN A 284 -0.15 -14.14 -23.82
C GLN A 284 1.32 -13.70 -23.81
N ILE A 285 1.71 -12.94 -22.79
CA ILE A 285 3.09 -12.52 -22.54
C ILE A 285 3.69 -13.44 -21.47
N PRO A 286 4.82 -14.11 -21.72
CA PRO A 286 5.50 -14.92 -20.71
C PRO A 286 5.98 -14.08 -19.51
N THR A 287 5.71 -14.57 -18.31
CA THR A 287 6.11 -13.91 -17.06
C THR A 287 6.74 -14.89 -16.06
N PRO A 288 7.72 -15.71 -16.48
CA PRO A 288 8.28 -16.78 -15.65
C PRO A 288 8.98 -16.26 -14.41
N ALA A 289 9.64 -15.10 -14.47
CA ALA A 289 10.35 -14.52 -13.33
C ALA A 289 9.39 -14.05 -12.23
N ASN A 290 8.34 -13.31 -12.60
CA ASN A 290 7.31 -12.90 -11.64
C ASN A 290 6.55 -14.11 -11.07
N GLN A 291 6.30 -15.14 -11.88
CA GLN A 291 5.68 -16.39 -11.44
C GLN A 291 6.55 -17.13 -10.42
N LEU A 292 7.87 -17.20 -10.64
CA LEU A 292 8.79 -17.83 -9.70
C LEU A 292 8.79 -17.11 -8.35
N LEU A 293 8.90 -15.76 -8.35
CA LEU A 293 8.86 -14.99 -7.12
C LEU A 293 7.53 -15.15 -6.38
N LEU A 294 6.42 -15.15 -7.11
CA LEU A 294 5.10 -15.41 -6.53
C LEU A 294 5.06 -16.76 -5.82
N THR A 295 5.51 -17.82 -6.50
CA THR A 295 5.51 -19.19 -5.95
C THR A 295 6.40 -19.30 -4.71
N LEU A 296 7.65 -18.82 -4.79
CA LEU A 296 8.60 -18.87 -3.68
C LEU A 296 8.08 -18.08 -2.46
N SER A 297 7.55 -16.86 -2.68
CA SER A 297 7.06 -16.05 -1.57
C SER A 297 5.84 -16.64 -0.88
N LEU A 298 4.95 -17.30 -1.60
CA LEU A 298 3.82 -18.04 -1.02
C LEU A 298 4.28 -19.24 -0.21
N THR A 299 5.30 -19.98 -0.68
CA THR A 299 5.92 -21.09 0.04
C THR A 299 6.52 -20.61 1.36
N VAL A 300 7.28 -19.52 1.32
CA VAL A 300 7.88 -18.93 2.54
C VAL A 300 6.82 -18.45 3.51
N ALA A 301 5.77 -17.79 3.03
CA ALA A 301 4.69 -17.30 3.90
C ALA A 301 3.93 -18.44 4.60
N ALA A 302 3.78 -19.59 3.92
CA ALA A 302 3.11 -20.76 4.48
C ALA A 302 3.94 -21.48 5.56
N ALA A 303 5.28 -21.48 5.44
CA ALA A 303 6.19 -22.18 6.33
C ALA A 303 7.55 -21.44 6.45
N PRO A 304 7.58 -20.26 7.11
CA PRO A 304 8.76 -19.40 7.12
C PRO A 304 9.99 -20.07 7.75
N ASP A 305 9.81 -20.89 8.77
CA ASP A 305 10.92 -21.54 9.50
C ASP A 305 11.61 -22.66 8.69
N THR A 306 11.01 -23.10 7.59
CA THR A 306 11.56 -24.18 6.74
C THR A 306 12.33 -23.67 5.55
N PHE A 307 12.24 -22.38 5.25
CA PHE A 307 12.90 -21.78 4.08
C PHE A 307 14.28 -21.26 4.44
N GLN A 308 15.25 -21.58 3.59
CA GLN A 308 16.61 -21.00 3.66
C GLN A 308 16.75 -19.98 2.53
N PRO A 309 17.06 -18.69 2.86
CA PRO A 309 17.34 -17.69 1.84
C PRO A 309 18.49 -18.13 0.93
N GLN A 310 18.32 -17.96 -0.38
CA GLN A 310 19.31 -18.32 -1.38
C GLN A 310 20.18 -17.12 -1.76
N SER A 311 21.32 -17.34 -2.42
CA SER A 311 22.14 -16.24 -2.94
C SER A 311 21.40 -15.50 -4.05
N SER A 312 21.70 -14.22 -4.23
CA SER A 312 21.15 -13.42 -5.33
C SER A 312 21.62 -13.92 -6.71
N GLU A 313 22.78 -14.55 -6.79
CA GLU A 313 23.30 -15.19 -8.01
C GLU A 313 22.48 -16.43 -8.38
N ASP A 314 22.19 -17.32 -7.41
CA ASP A 314 21.38 -18.52 -7.66
C ASP A 314 19.95 -18.16 -8.11
N LEU A 315 19.36 -17.16 -7.45
CA LEU A 315 18.04 -16.68 -7.89
C LEU A 315 18.09 -16.12 -9.31
N LEU A 316 19.09 -15.29 -9.64
CA LEU A 316 19.23 -14.71 -10.97
C LEU A 316 19.42 -15.79 -12.03
N GLN A 317 20.21 -16.83 -11.74
CA GLN A 317 20.35 -17.97 -12.63
C GLN A 317 19.03 -18.69 -12.86
N ALA A 318 18.26 -18.96 -11.79
CA ALA A 318 16.94 -19.57 -11.89
C ALA A 318 15.95 -18.73 -12.72
N LEU A 319 15.99 -17.39 -12.61
CA LEU A 319 15.18 -16.46 -13.39
C LEU A 319 15.59 -16.43 -14.88
N SER A 320 16.83 -16.76 -15.20
CA SER A 320 17.37 -16.72 -16.58
C SER A 320 17.17 -18.04 -17.34
N MET A 321 16.88 -19.12 -16.62
CA MET A 321 16.67 -20.46 -17.19
C MET A 321 15.21 -20.73 -17.56
N ASN A 322 14.28 -19.90 -17.12
CA ASN A 322 12.84 -19.99 -17.38
C ASN A 322 12.40 -18.91 -18.38
#